data_2167f460f218093400b291406842b1ba
#
_entry.id   2167f460f218093400b291406842b1ba
#
_cell.length_a   1.000
_cell.length_b   1.000
_cell.length_c   1.000
_cell.angle_alpha   90.00
_cell.angle_beta   90.00
_cell.angle_gamma   90.00
#
_symmetry.space_group_name_H-M   'P 1'
#
loop_
_entity.id
_entity.type
_entity.pdbx_description
1 polymer ?
#
loop_
_entity_poly.entity_id
_entity_poly.type
_entity_poly.pdbx_seq_one_letter_code
_entity_poly.pdbx_strand_id
1 'polypeptide(L)'
;MKNSHVLYLKFTVKAPFHFEPSHTLVLYTNHLPKVGASDDGTWRRLIVIPFHAKIQGSKDIKNYTQHLVDNAGGAVLSWLIEGARKVIAANYQISRPQCVLDAIGSYREGNDWLGNFINECCEVDKSYQAKSGDLYQKYRDFCNENGEYVRSTSDFYAALEQAGYKKKKTNKGS
;
A
#
# COMPACT_ATOMS: atom_id res chain seq x y z
N MET A 1 20.57 -7.22 -16.61
CA MET A 1 20.53 -5.74 -16.60
C MET A 1 19.85 -5.31 -15.31
N LYS A 2 20.59 -4.71 -14.38
CA LYS A 2 20.02 -4.18 -13.13
C LYS A 2 19.24 -2.91 -13.47
N ASN A 3 17.90 -2.94 -13.34
CA ASN A 3 17.11 -1.71 -13.33
C ASN A 3 17.39 -0.99 -12.01
N SER A 4 18.30 -0.04 -12.04
CA SER A 4 18.50 0.92 -10.95
C SER A 4 17.30 1.88 -10.96
N HIS A 5 16.41 1.74 -9.97
CA HIS A 5 15.34 2.70 -9.76
C HIS A 5 15.94 3.95 -9.09
N VAL A 6 15.99 5.04 -9.84
CA VAL A 6 16.42 6.34 -9.31
C VAL A 6 15.20 7.03 -8.69
N LEU A 7 15.30 7.36 -7.40
CA LEU A 7 14.28 8.13 -6.69
C LEU A 7 14.62 9.62 -6.75
N TYR A 8 13.63 10.44 -7.12
CA TYR A 8 13.73 11.90 -7.14
C TYR A 8 13.05 12.46 -5.88
N LEU A 9 13.83 13.06 -4.99
CA LEU A 9 13.32 13.77 -3.82
C LEU A 9 13.49 15.29 -4.03
N LYS A 10 12.39 16.04 -3.88
CA LYS A 10 12.41 17.50 -3.90
C LYS A 10 12.24 18.01 -2.48
N PHE A 11 13.30 18.59 -1.93
CA PHE A 11 13.21 19.41 -0.72
C PHE A 11 12.80 20.83 -1.05
N THR A 12 11.96 21.44 -0.24
CA THR A 12 11.44 22.81 -0.45
C THR A 12 12.52 23.89 -0.45
N VAL A 13 13.76 23.58 -0.04
CA VAL A 13 14.84 24.56 0.17
C VAL A 13 16.14 24.19 -0.57
N LYS A 14 16.24 23.03 -1.23
CA LYS A 14 17.47 22.60 -1.93
C LYS A 14 17.16 22.03 -3.30
N ALA A 15 18.14 22.09 -4.21
CA ALA A 15 18.04 21.48 -5.52
C ALA A 15 17.78 19.95 -5.42
N PRO A 16 17.00 19.36 -6.34
CA PRO A 16 16.80 17.92 -6.40
C PRO A 16 18.15 17.23 -6.58
N PHE A 17 18.34 16.09 -5.90
CA PHE A 17 19.52 15.26 -6.09
C PHE A 17 19.11 13.81 -6.38
N HIS A 18 19.99 13.09 -7.07
CA HIS A 18 19.81 11.69 -7.40
C HIS A 18 20.56 10.84 -6.38
N PHE A 19 19.95 9.73 -5.96
CA PHE A 19 20.62 8.71 -5.18
C PHE A 19 20.13 7.31 -5.57
N GLU A 20 20.99 6.32 -5.40
CA GLU A 20 20.61 4.92 -5.54
C GLU A 20 20.11 4.39 -4.19
N PRO A 21 18.88 3.84 -4.11
CA PRO A 21 18.38 3.27 -2.88
C PRO A 21 19.24 2.07 -2.47
N SER A 22 19.85 2.15 -1.29
CA SER A 22 20.73 1.10 -0.75
C SER A 22 20.13 0.37 0.46
N HIS A 23 18.90 0.69 0.84
CA HIS A 23 18.27 0.17 2.06
C HIS A 23 16.84 -0.31 1.81
N THR A 24 16.38 -1.17 2.69
CA THR A 24 14.97 -1.61 2.76
C THR A 24 14.31 -0.92 3.94
N LEU A 25 13.16 -0.29 3.71
CA LEU A 25 12.38 0.32 4.78
C LEU A 25 11.57 -0.75 5.50
N VAL A 26 11.71 -0.83 6.81
CA VAL A 26 10.88 -1.68 7.69
C VAL A 26 10.09 -0.79 8.62
N LEU A 27 8.77 -0.95 8.62
CA LEU A 27 7.85 -0.18 9.46
C LEU A 27 7.19 -1.09 10.49
N TYR A 28 7.29 -0.74 11.76
CA TYR A 28 6.56 -1.37 12.86
C TYR A 28 5.36 -0.49 13.20
N THR A 29 4.15 -1.03 13.08
CA THR A 29 2.95 -0.24 13.33
C THR A 29 1.78 -1.13 13.75
N ASN A 30 0.90 -0.59 14.59
CA ASN A 30 -0.39 -1.21 14.90
C ASN A 30 -1.47 -0.84 13.87
N HIS A 31 -1.21 0.21 13.07
CA HIS A 31 -2.13 0.69 12.04
C HIS A 31 -1.37 0.84 10.72
N LEU A 32 -1.76 0.10 9.72
CA LEU A 32 -1.16 0.22 8.40
C LEU A 32 -1.45 1.62 7.81
N PRO A 33 -0.42 2.31 7.27
CA PRO A 33 -0.61 3.62 6.67
C PRO A 33 -1.46 3.52 5.40
N LYS A 34 -2.25 4.54 5.09
CA LYS A 34 -2.97 4.58 3.80
C LYS A 34 -1.97 4.70 2.66
N VAL A 35 -2.07 3.80 1.68
CA VAL A 35 -1.25 3.79 0.47
C VAL A 35 -2.06 4.46 -0.64
N GLY A 36 -1.61 5.63 -1.09
CA GLY A 36 -2.29 6.39 -2.14
C GLY A 36 -2.12 5.81 -3.56
N ALA A 37 -1.36 4.73 -3.70
CA ALA A 37 -1.05 4.16 -5.00
C ALA A 37 -2.08 3.10 -5.40
N SER A 38 -2.63 3.28 -6.60
CA SER A 38 -3.50 2.29 -7.26
C SER A 38 -2.72 1.34 -8.20
N ASP A 39 -1.39 1.56 -8.33
CA ASP A 39 -0.57 0.80 -9.28
C ASP A 39 -0.04 -0.51 -8.67
N ASP A 40 0.00 -1.56 -9.49
CA ASP A 40 0.54 -2.86 -9.11
C ASP A 40 2.05 -2.82 -8.77
N GLY A 41 2.76 -1.81 -9.26
CA GLY A 41 4.18 -1.62 -8.99
C GLY A 41 4.47 -1.38 -7.53
N THR A 42 3.65 -0.59 -6.86
CA THR A 42 3.73 -0.32 -5.43
C THR A 42 3.36 -1.57 -4.62
N TRP A 43 2.23 -2.21 -4.95
CA TRP A 43 1.74 -3.38 -4.22
C TRP A 43 2.69 -4.57 -4.28
N ARG A 44 3.39 -4.78 -5.38
CA ARG A 44 4.41 -5.85 -5.50
C ARG A 44 5.61 -5.68 -4.57
N ARG A 45 5.88 -4.47 -4.10
CA ARG A 45 7.02 -4.13 -3.22
C ARG A 45 6.67 -4.15 -1.75
N LEU A 46 5.38 -4.17 -1.42
CA LEU A 46 4.90 -4.22 -0.05
C LEU A 46 4.86 -5.67 0.45
N ILE A 47 5.39 -5.88 1.64
CA ILE A 47 5.30 -7.13 2.37
C ILE A 47 4.69 -6.80 3.73
N VAL A 48 3.51 -7.34 4.00
CA VAL A 48 2.82 -7.18 5.27
C VAL A 48 2.96 -8.47 6.06
N ILE A 49 3.64 -8.40 7.19
CA ILE A 49 3.82 -9.56 8.09
C ILE A 49 2.87 -9.37 9.28
N PRO A 50 1.76 -10.13 9.35
CA PRO A 50 0.79 -9.98 10.42
C PRO A 50 1.28 -10.64 11.71
N PHE A 51 1.14 -9.93 12.84
CA PHE A 51 1.39 -10.44 14.18
C PHE A 51 0.08 -10.41 14.96
N HIS A 52 -0.59 -11.55 15.09
CA HIS A 52 -1.91 -11.65 15.74
C HIS A 52 -1.83 -11.97 17.24
N ALA A 53 -0.67 -12.42 17.71
CA ALA A 53 -0.51 -12.81 19.10
C ALA A 53 -0.49 -11.59 20.03
N LYS A 54 -1.33 -11.63 21.07
CA LYS A 54 -1.31 -10.66 22.17
C LYS A 54 -0.52 -11.28 23.33
N ILE A 55 0.57 -10.62 23.72
CA ILE A 55 1.39 -11.02 24.87
C ILE A 55 0.86 -10.25 26.08
N GLN A 56 0.42 -10.96 27.12
CA GLN A 56 -0.22 -10.39 28.31
C GLN A 56 0.27 -11.09 29.60
N GLY A 57 0.18 -10.37 30.71
CA GLY A 57 0.47 -10.90 32.05
C GLY A 57 1.91 -11.33 32.21
N SER A 58 2.15 -12.51 32.78
CA SER A 58 3.49 -13.04 33.07
C SER A 58 4.32 -13.35 31.82
N LYS A 59 3.71 -13.40 30.63
CA LYS A 59 4.40 -13.58 29.35
C LYS A 59 4.96 -12.28 28.77
N ASP A 60 4.56 -11.12 29.33
CA ASP A 60 5.03 -9.80 28.90
C ASP A 60 6.38 -9.48 29.58
N ILE A 61 7.46 -9.89 28.94
CA ILE A 61 8.83 -9.63 29.40
C ILE A 61 9.22 -8.22 28.98
N LYS A 62 9.40 -7.32 29.95
CA LYS A 62 9.85 -5.95 29.70
C LYS A 62 11.27 -5.95 29.12
N ASN A 63 11.51 -5.01 28.21
CA ASN A 63 12.77 -4.91 27.48
C ASN A 63 13.20 -6.24 26.80
N TYR A 64 12.24 -6.89 26.15
CA TYR A 64 12.44 -8.23 25.56
C TYR A 64 13.61 -8.28 24.55
N THR A 65 13.90 -7.17 23.88
CA THR A 65 15.07 -7.09 22.97
C THR A 65 16.37 -7.36 23.73
N GLN A 66 16.58 -6.72 24.86
CA GLN A 66 17.78 -6.95 25.68
C GLN A 66 17.80 -8.38 26.23
N HIS A 67 16.65 -8.88 26.67
CA HIS A 67 16.52 -10.27 27.11
C HIS A 67 16.94 -11.27 26.02
N LEU A 68 16.56 -11.05 24.78
CA LEU A 68 16.98 -11.88 23.64
C LEU A 68 18.48 -11.78 23.37
N VAL A 69 19.04 -10.57 23.42
CA VAL A 69 20.49 -10.38 23.22
C VAL A 69 21.28 -11.15 24.27
N ASP A 70 20.90 -11.03 25.53
CA ASP A 70 21.63 -11.60 26.66
C ASP A 70 21.51 -13.12 26.77
N ASN A 71 20.33 -13.67 26.41
CA ASN A 71 20.04 -15.08 26.64
C ASN A 71 19.97 -15.93 25.34
N ALA A 72 19.75 -15.33 24.19
CA ALA A 72 19.52 -16.05 22.93
C ALA A 72 20.20 -15.42 21.71
N GLY A 73 21.12 -14.46 21.90
CA GLY A 73 21.74 -13.71 20.81
C GLY A 73 22.37 -14.60 19.73
N GLY A 74 23.09 -15.67 20.13
CA GLY A 74 23.69 -16.64 19.21
C GLY A 74 22.62 -17.40 18.39
N ALA A 75 21.51 -17.79 19.01
CA ALA A 75 20.41 -18.48 18.32
C ALA A 75 19.72 -17.56 17.32
N VAL A 76 19.48 -16.31 17.68
CA VAL A 76 18.90 -15.28 16.78
C VAL A 76 19.82 -15.06 15.58
N LEU A 77 21.13 -14.91 15.81
CA LEU A 77 22.10 -14.75 14.72
C LEU A 77 22.12 -15.96 13.79
N SER A 78 22.12 -17.18 14.34
CA SER A 78 22.07 -18.41 13.55
C SER A 78 20.82 -18.49 12.68
N TRP A 79 19.67 -18.12 13.23
CA TRP A 79 18.40 -18.05 12.49
C TRP A 79 18.46 -17.03 11.34
N LEU A 80 19.03 -15.84 11.55
CA LEU A 80 19.21 -14.82 10.52
C LEU A 80 20.15 -15.32 9.40
N ILE A 81 21.26 -15.97 9.74
CA ILE A 81 22.19 -16.55 8.76
C ILE A 81 21.51 -17.65 7.95
N GLU A 82 20.74 -18.52 8.59
CA GLU A 82 19.97 -19.56 7.88
C GLU A 82 18.95 -18.95 6.91
N GLY A 83 18.22 -17.93 7.33
CA GLY A 83 17.31 -17.18 6.47
C GLY A 83 18.02 -16.57 5.25
N ALA A 84 19.15 -15.91 5.47
CA ALA A 84 19.96 -15.33 4.40
C ALA A 84 20.46 -16.40 3.41
N ARG A 85 20.93 -17.55 3.90
CA ARG A 85 21.34 -18.68 3.04
C ARG A 85 20.20 -19.19 2.17
N LYS A 86 19.00 -19.34 2.74
CA LYS A 86 17.80 -19.77 1.98
C LYS A 86 17.46 -18.78 0.87
N VAL A 87 17.52 -17.48 1.13
CA VAL A 87 17.23 -16.43 0.13
C VAL A 87 18.27 -16.44 -0.99
N ILE A 88 19.57 -16.59 -0.65
CA ILE A 88 20.65 -16.68 -1.63
C ILE A 88 20.49 -17.94 -2.49
N ALA A 89 20.24 -19.11 -1.86
CA ALA A 89 20.03 -20.37 -2.58
C ALA A 89 18.81 -20.33 -3.52
N ALA A 90 17.78 -19.57 -3.16
CA ALA A 90 16.60 -19.32 -4.00
C ALA A 90 16.79 -18.20 -5.02
N ASN A 91 18.03 -17.79 -5.31
CA ASN A 91 18.34 -16.70 -6.23
C ASN A 91 17.54 -15.40 -5.92
N TYR A 92 17.50 -15.06 -4.62
CA TYR A 92 16.78 -13.89 -4.08
C TYR A 92 15.26 -13.91 -4.31
N GLN A 93 14.70 -15.08 -4.58
CA GLN A 93 13.25 -15.26 -4.64
C GLN A 93 12.73 -15.57 -3.23
N ILE A 94 11.88 -14.71 -2.71
CA ILE A 94 11.25 -14.90 -1.39
C ILE A 94 9.86 -15.50 -1.62
N SER A 95 9.64 -16.74 -1.17
CA SER A 95 8.30 -17.31 -1.12
C SER A 95 7.48 -16.59 -0.05
N ARG A 96 6.27 -16.19 -0.41
CA ARG A 96 5.35 -15.53 0.53
C ARG A 96 4.37 -16.56 1.07
N PRO A 97 4.35 -16.83 2.40
CA PRO A 97 3.34 -17.68 3.02
C PRO A 97 1.93 -17.13 2.79
N GLN A 98 0.91 -18.01 2.82
CA GLN A 98 -0.47 -17.60 2.55
C GLN A 98 -0.94 -16.48 3.49
N CYS A 99 -0.60 -16.53 4.77
CA CYS A 99 -0.95 -15.46 5.73
C CYS A 99 -0.40 -14.06 5.34
N VAL A 100 0.76 -14.01 4.67
CA VAL A 100 1.33 -12.76 4.15
C VAL A 100 0.58 -12.30 2.91
N LEU A 101 0.22 -13.23 2.02
CA LEU A 101 -0.57 -12.92 0.82
C LEU A 101 -1.96 -12.42 1.21
N ASP A 102 -2.62 -13.06 2.16
CA ASP A 102 -3.94 -12.66 2.66
C ASP A 102 -3.88 -11.26 3.32
N ALA A 103 -2.84 -11.00 4.12
CA ALA A 103 -2.65 -9.70 4.74
C ALA A 103 -2.42 -8.58 3.71
N ILE A 104 -1.65 -8.85 2.64
CA ILE A 104 -1.46 -7.89 1.54
C ILE A 104 -2.77 -7.68 0.78
N GLY A 105 -3.53 -8.75 0.51
CA GLY A 105 -4.84 -8.69 -0.15
C GLY A 105 -5.82 -7.81 0.61
N SER A 106 -6.03 -8.09 1.89
CA SER A 106 -6.91 -7.30 2.76
C SER A 106 -6.47 -5.84 2.89
N TYR A 107 -5.15 -5.61 2.92
CA TYR A 107 -4.60 -4.25 2.96
C TYR A 107 -4.86 -3.50 1.67
N ARG A 108 -4.73 -4.16 0.52
CA ARG A 108 -5.02 -3.59 -0.81
C ARG A 108 -6.51 -3.26 -0.95
N GLU A 109 -7.40 -4.18 -0.56
CA GLU A 109 -8.84 -3.98 -0.57
C GLU A 109 -9.26 -2.79 0.30
N GLY A 110 -8.73 -2.68 1.51
CA GLY A 110 -8.98 -1.54 2.40
C GLY A 110 -8.42 -0.21 1.90
N ASN A 111 -7.53 -0.22 0.90
CA ASN A 111 -6.99 0.98 0.26
C ASN A 111 -7.61 1.27 -1.12
N ASP A 112 -8.51 0.44 -1.61
CA ASP A 112 -9.22 0.66 -2.87
C ASP A 112 -10.38 1.66 -2.70
N TRP A 113 -10.00 2.91 -2.51
CA TRP A 113 -10.93 4.01 -2.31
C TRP A 113 -11.92 4.19 -3.47
N LEU A 114 -11.49 3.90 -4.71
CA LEU A 114 -12.34 4.06 -5.89
C LEU A 114 -13.34 2.90 -5.99
N GLY A 115 -12.89 1.67 -5.78
CA GLY A 115 -13.76 0.50 -5.76
C GLY A 115 -14.80 0.61 -4.65
N ASN A 116 -14.43 1.04 -3.45
CA ASN A 116 -15.34 1.27 -2.34
C ASN A 116 -16.41 2.31 -2.71
N PHE A 117 -16.00 3.47 -3.25
CA PHE A 117 -16.94 4.50 -3.72
C PHE A 117 -17.89 3.96 -4.79
N ILE A 118 -17.38 3.22 -5.78
CA ILE A 118 -18.22 2.68 -6.86
C ILE A 118 -19.21 1.67 -6.30
N ASN A 119 -18.77 0.75 -5.45
CA ASN A 119 -19.62 -0.30 -4.91
C ASN A 119 -20.71 0.24 -3.98
N GLU A 120 -20.42 1.29 -3.21
CA GLU A 120 -21.38 1.84 -2.25
C GLU A 120 -22.29 2.90 -2.84
N CYS A 121 -21.83 3.67 -3.84
CA CYS A 121 -22.51 4.85 -4.32
C CYS A 121 -22.94 4.80 -5.77
N CYS A 122 -22.54 3.77 -6.54
CA CYS A 122 -22.81 3.73 -7.97
C CYS A 122 -23.41 2.40 -8.40
N GLU A 123 -24.32 2.44 -9.34
CA GLU A 123 -24.72 1.28 -10.14
C GLU A 123 -23.95 1.29 -11.45
N VAL A 124 -23.35 0.15 -11.80
CA VAL A 124 -22.50 0.03 -12.99
C VAL A 124 -23.16 -0.82 -14.05
N ASP A 125 -23.53 -0.20 -15.17
CA ASP A 125 -24.01 -0.86 -16.37
C ASP A 125 -23.48 -0.16 -17.62
N LYS A 126 -23.36 -0.90 -18.73
CA LYS A 126 -22.86 -0.35 -20.01
C LYS A 126 -23.74 0.75 -20.60
N SER A 127 -25.00 0.76 -20.25
CA SER A 127 -26.00 1.74 -20.70
C SER A 127 -26.02 3.00 -19.83
N TYR A 128 -25.48 2.95 -18.62
CA TYR A 128 -25.57 4.07 -17.67
C TYR A 128 -24.52 5.15 -17.97
N GLN A 129 -24.93 6.38 -17.73
CA GLN A 129 -24.09 7.56 -17.90
C GLN A 129 -24.37 8.54 -16.76
N ALA A 130 -23.32 9.10 -16.20
CA ALA A 130 -23.41 10.15 -15.20
C ALA A 130 -22.72 11.43 -15.68
N LYS A 131 -23.23 12.58 -15.26
CA LYS A 131 -22.54 13.86 -15.48
C LYS A 131 -21.28 13.89 -14.60
N SER A 132 -20.17 14.30 -15.20
CA SER A 132 -18.89 14.35 -14.49
C SER A 132 -18.95 15.15 -13.18
N GLY A 133 -19.59 16.34 -13.21
CA GLY A 133 -19.72 17.18 -12.01
C GLY A 133 -20.49 16.50 -10.88
N ASP A 134 -21.60 15.86 -11.21
CA ASP A 134 -22.47 15.20 -10.22
C ASP A 134 -21.76 13.98 -9.61
N LEU A 135 -21.03 13.21 -10.43
CA LEU A 135 -20.26 12.06 -9.97
C LEU A 135 -19.13 12.47 -9.00
N TYR A 136 -18.40 13.55 -9.34
CA TYR A 136 -17.35 14.04 -8.44
C TYR A 136 -17.92 14.62 -7.15
N GLN A 137 -19.08 15.30 -7.21
CA GLN A 137 -19.74 15.80 -5.99
C GLN A 137 -20.15 14.64 -5.09
N LYS A 138 -20.74 13.58 -5.64
CA LYS A 138 -21.11 12.37 -4.87
C LYS A 138 -19.90 11.71 -4.24
N TYR A 139 -18.77 11.66 -4.95
CA TYR A 139 -17.50 11.17 -4.40
C TYR A 139 -17.02 12.03 -3.22
N ARG A 140 -17.13 13.35 -3.31
CA ARG A 140 -16.77 14.24 -2.19
C ARG A 140 -17.64 14.00 -0.95
N ASP A 141 -18.94 13.84 -1.17
CA ASP A 141 -19.91 13.57 -0.10
C ASP A 141 -19.58 12.23 0.58
N PHE A 142 -19.34 11.19 -0.19
CA PHE A 142 -18.88 9.88 0.30
C PHE A 142 -17.60 9.99 1.14
N CYS A 143 -16.58 10.71 0.65
CA CYS A 143 -15.34 10.90 1.42
C CYS A 143 -15.58 11.64 2.73
N ASN A 144 -16.44 12.68 2.74
CA ASN A 144 -16.73 13.45 3.94
C ASN A 144 -17.49 12.61 4.99
N GLU A 145 -18.46 11.81 4.54
CA GLU A 145 -19.26 10.93 5.42
C GLU A 145 -18.38 9.82 6.04
N ASN A 146 -17.40 9.31 5.30
CA ASN A 146 -16.53 8.22 5.75
C ASN A 146 -15.19 8.70 6.35
N GLY A 147 -14.96 10.01 6.45
CA GLY A 147 -13.70 10.57 6.95
C GLY A 147 -12.51 10.26 6.04
N GLU A 148 -12.77 10.08 4.73
CA GLU A 148 -11.77 9.79 3.72
C GLU A 148 -11.15 11.06 3.13
N TYR A 149 -9.91 10.94 2.64
CA TYR A 149 -9.25 12.05 1.95
C TYR A 149 -9.88 12.29 0.57
N VAL A 150 -10.38 13.50 0.34
CA VAL A 150 -10.92 13.92 -0.96
C VAL A 150 -9.78 14.19 -1.94
N ARG A 151 -9.64 13.34 -2.95
CA ARG A 151 -8.63 13.52 -4.01
C ARG A 151 -9.03 14.63 -4.96
N SER A 152 -8.05 15.18 -5.67
CA SER A 152 -8.30 16.21 -6.67
C SER A 152 -9.19 15.68 -7.80
N THR A 153 -9.91 16.58 -8.47
CA THR A 153 -10.72 16.25 -9.66
C THR A 153 -9.91 15.52 -10.73
N SER A 154 -8.66 15.94 -10.92
CA SER A 154 -7.73 15.32 -11.88
C SER A 154 -7.43 13.87 -11.52
N ASP A 155 -7.06 13.61 -10.25
CA ASP A 155 -6.71 12.26 -9.78
C ASP A 155 -7.92 11.34 -9.80
N PHE A 156 -9.10 11.86 -9.45
CA PHE A 156 -10.35 11.12 -9.48
C PHE A 156 -10.69 10.62 -10.89
N TYR A 157 -10.63 11.49 -11.89
CA TYR A 157 -10.93 11.06 -13.26
C TYR A 157 -9.83 10.21 -13.88
N ALA A 158 -8.57 10.45 -13.54
CA ALA A 158 -7.48 9.58 -13.97
C ALA A 158 -7.65 8.14 -13.44
N ALA A 159 -8.07 8.01 -12.18
CA ALA A 159 -8.34 6.70 -11.59
C ALA A 159 -9.55 6.00 -12.25
N LEU A 160 -10.62 6.73 -12.56
CA LEU A 160 -11.76 6.19 -13.31
C LEU A 160 -11.37 5.70 -14.70
N GLU A 161 -10.55 6.46 -15.43
CA GLU A 161 -10.04 6.06 -16.74
C GLU A 161 -9.16 4.78 -16.65
N GLN A 162 -8.30 4.69 -15.65
CA GLN A 162 -7.50 3.49 -15.37
C GLN A 162 -8.38 2.28 -15.01
N ALA A 163 -9.49 2.50 -14.33
CA ALA A 163 -10.48 1.47 -14.02
C ALA A 163 -11.37 1.08 -15.22
N GLY A 164 -11.15 1.71 -16.39
CA GLY A 164 -11.84 1.39 -17.64
C GLY A 164 -13.09 2.21 -17.96
N TYR A 165 -13.41 3.19 -17.10
CA TYR A 165 -14.56 4.10 -17.35
C TYR A 165 -14.16 5.17 -18.36
N LYS A 166 -15.00 5.38 -19.40
CA LYS A 166 -14.68 6.30 -20.51
C LYS A 166 -15.46 7.60 -20.39
N LYS A 167 -14.76 8.71 -20.53
CA LYS A 167 -15.40 10.04 -20.62
C LYS A 167 -15.89 10.29 -22.06
N LYS A 168 -17.20 10.58 -22.20
CA LYS A 168 -17.76 11.05 -23.46
C LYS A 168 -17.90 12.58 -23.41
N LYS A 169 -17.46 13.27 -24.47
CA LYS A 169 -17.80 14.67 -24.68
C LYS A 169 -19.23 14.72 -25.22
N THR A 170 -20.15 15.28 -24.47
CA THR A 170 -21.48 15.64 -24.97
C THR A 170 -21.33 16.98 -25.69
N ASN A 171 -21.44 17.02 -27.01
CA ASN A 171 -21.70 18.28 -27.73
C ASN A 171 -23.08 18.77 -27.27
N LYS A 172 -23.12 19.82 -26.47
CA LYS A 172 -24.34 20.63 -26.39
C LYS A 172 -24.46 21.28 -27.75
N GLY A 173 -25.41 20.81 -28.59
CA GLY A 173 -25.88 21.55 -29.74
C GLY A 173 -26.38 22.91 -29.25
N SER A 174 -26.03 23.93 -30.00
CA SER A 174 -26.49 25.29 -29.89
C SER A 174 -28.02 25.35 -29.87
#